data_7e903f01f62454b1b12a786b449f8ea4
#
_entry.id   7e903f01f62454b1b12a786b449f8ea4
#
_cell.length_a   1.000
_cell.length_b   1.000
_cell.length_c   1.000
_cell.angle_alpha   90.00
_cell.angle_beta   90.00
_cell.angle_gamma   90.00
#
_symmetry.space_group_name_H-M   'P 1'
#
loop_
_entity.id
_entity.type
_entity.pdbx_description
1 polymer ?
#
loop_
_entity_poly.entity_id
_entity_poly.type
_entity_poly.pdbx_seq_one_letter_code
_entity_poly.pdbx_strand_id
1 'polypeptide(L)'
;MNIITKKTELSTVIEKLKSEGKTVGLVPTMGALHEGHMSLVKACKKGNDIAVVSVFVNPTQFNDKEDLKRYPRTLDKDVALLEKNGCEIGRAHV
;
A
#
# COMPACT_ATOMS: atom_id res chain seq x y z
N MET A 1 -8.83 -6.89 0.09
CA MET A 1 -7.66 -6.21 -0.52
C MET A 1 -6.60 -7.23 -0.85
N ASN A 2 -6.01 -7.15 -2.03
CA ASN A 2 -4.87 -7.99 -2.40
C ASN A 2 -3.58 -7.38 -1.87
N ILE A 3 -2.84 -8.15 -1.10
CA ILE A 3 -1.54 -7.74 -0.59
C ILE A 3 -0.46 -8.46 -1.39
N ILE A 4 0.40 -7.67 -2.03
CA ILE A 4 1.47 -8.17 -2.88
C ILE A 4 2.81 -7.82 -2.25
N THR A 5 3.71 -8.79 -2.16
CA THR A 5 5.03 -8.57 -1.56
C THR A 5 6.14 -8.50 -2.60
N LYS A 6 5.94 -9.07 -3.77
CA LYS A 6 6.96 -9.11 -4.83
C LYS A 6 6.71 -8.03 -5.88
N LYS A 7 7.78 -7.30 -6.22
CA LYS A 7 7.73 -6.25 -7.24
C LYS A 7 7.29 -6.77 -8.61
N THR A 8 7.78 -7.95 -9.00
CA THR A 8 7.45 -8.55 -10.29
C THR A 8 5.97 -8.90 -10.38
N GLU A 9 5.40 -9.41 -9.29
CA GLU A 9 3.99 -9.74 -9.22
C GLU A 9 3.13 -8.49 -9.32
N LEU A 10 3.51 -7.42 -8.63
CA LEU A 10 2.80 -6.14 -8.70
C LEU A 10 2.83 -5.58 -10.12
N SER A 11 3.98 -5.60 -10.79
CA SER A 11 4.11 -5.13 -12.16
C SER A 11 3.18 -5.87 -13.11
N THR A 12 3.09 -7.20 -12.96
CA THR A 12 2.20 -8.03 -13.76
C THR A 12 0.74 -7.64 -13.56
N VAL A 13 0.32 -7.43 -12.31
CA VAL A 13 -1.05 -7.04 -12.00
C VAL A 13 -1.36 -5.66 -12.59
N ILE A 14 -0.46 -4.70 -12.45
CA ILE A 14 -0.64 -3.36 -12.98
C ILE A 14 -0.74 -3.37 -14.52
N GLU A 15 0.11 -4.11 -15.19
CA GLU A 15 0.08 -4.23 -16.65
C GLU A 15 -1.24 -4.84 -17.12
N LYS A 16 -1.73 -5.86 -16.43
CA LYS A 16 -3.02 -6.47 -16.75
C LYS A 16 -4.17 -5.47 -16.62
N LEU A 17 -4.20 -4.70 -15.54
CA LEU A 17 -5.22 -3.68 -15.33
C LEU A 17 -5.19 -2.61 -16.41
N LYS A 18 -4.00 -2.15 -16.79
CA LYS A 18 -3.85 -1.17 -17.87
C LYS A 18 -4.29 -1.73 -19.21
N SER A 19 -4.02 -3.00 -19.49
CA SER A 19 -4.46 -3.65 -20.73
C SER A 19 -5.98 -3.76 -20.83
N GLU A 20 -6.66 -3.77 -19.68
CA GLU A 20 -8.12 -3.76 -19.61
C GLU A 20 -8.71 -2.35 -19.73
N GLY A 21 -7.88 -1.34 -19.94
CA GLY A 21 -8.30 0.05 -20.05
C GLY A 21 -8.50 0.77 -18.74
N LYS A 22 -8.05 0.19 -17.62
CA LYS A 22 -8.18 0.79 -16.29
C LYS A 22 -7.01 1.72 -15.99
N THR A 23 -7.31 2.80 -15.29
CA THR A 23 -6.26 3.70 -14.78
C THR A 23 -5.85 3.27 -13.38
N VAL A 24 -4.56 3.34 -13.11
CA VAL A 24 -3.98 2.90 -11.83
C VAL A 24 -3.20 4.06 -11.21
N GLY A 25 -3.57 4.42 -10.00
CA GLY A 25 -2.86 5.42 -9.21
C GLY A 25 -2.02 4.75 -8.13
N LEU A 26 -0.87 5.33 -7.81
CA LEU A 26 0.05 4.82 -6.80
C LEU A 26 0.19 5.81 -5.64
N VAL A 27 0.03 5.31 -4.42
CA VAL A 27 0.27 6.09 -3.20
C VAL A 27 1.41 5.42 -2.42
N PRO A 28 2.63 5.94 -2.50
CA PRO A 28 3.75 5.39 -1.73
C PRO A 28 3.69 5.89 -0.28
N THR A 29 3.91 4.98 0.66
CA THR A 29 3.95 5.31 2.09
C THR A 29 5.08 4.55 2.79
N MET A 30 5.39 4.96 4.01
CA MET A 30 6.37 4.28 4.86
C MET A 30 5.72 3.51 6.00
N GLY A 31 4.41 3.31 5.96
CA GLY A 31 3.67 2.65 7.02
C GLY A 31 3.18 3.62 8.08
N ALA A 32 2.66 3.07 9.20
CA ALA A 32 2.05 3.85 10.29
C ALA A 32 0.97 4.80 9.74
N LEU A 33 0.04 4.25 9.00
CA LEU A 33 -0.97 5.01 8.28
C LEU A 33 -1.99 5.67 9.22
N HIS A 34 -2.48 6.83 8.82
CA HIS A 34 -3.49 7.58 9.56
C HIS A 34 -4.45 8.26 8.58
N GLU A 35 -5.41 9.04 9.10
CA GLU A 35 -6.45 9.67 8.28
C GLU A 35 -5.90 10.60 7.18
N GLY A 36 -4.76 11.24 7.41
CA GLY A 36 -4.11 12.05 6.38
C GLY A 36 -3.71 11.22 5.17
N HIS A 37 -3.19 10.00 5.39
CA HIS A 37 -2.89 9.07 4.31
C HIS A 37 -4.17 8.63 3.60
N MET A 38 -5.24 8.42 4.34
CA MET A 38 -6.52 8.00 3.75
C MET A 38 -7.11 9.07 2.85
N SER A 39 -6.87 10.34 3.14
CA SER A 39 -7.26 11.43 2.24
C SER A 39 -6.56 11.30 0.87
N LEU A 40 -5.28 10.94 0.88
CA LEU A 40 -4.52 10.71 -0.35
C LEU A 40 -5.06 9.49 -1.11
N VAL A 41 -5.38 8.41 -0.41
CA VAL A 41 -5.94 7.20 -1.01
C VAL A 41 -7.28 7.51 -1.68
N LYS A 42 -8.16 8.24 -0.99
CA LYS A 42 -9.46 8.64 -1.53
C LYS A 42 -9.31 9.53 -2.76
N ALA A 43 -8.39 10.48 -2.72
CA ALA A 43 -8.12 11.36 -3.86
C ALA A 43 -7.58 10.55 -5.05
N CYS A 44 -6.69 9.63 -4.80
CA CYS A 44 -6.14 8.75 -5.83
C CYS A 44 -7.23 7.89 -6.48
N LYS A 45 -8.09 7.30 -5.66
CA LYS A 45 -9.19 6.47 -6.14
C LYS A 45 -10.23 7.27 -6.91
N LYS A 46 -10.45 8.52 -6.54
CA LYS A 46 -11.38 9.42 -7.24
C LYS A 46 -10.91 9.73 -8.67
N GLY A 47 -9.59 9.84 -8.87
CA GLY A 47 -9.00 10.13 -10.18
C GLY A 47 -8.60 8.90 -10.98
N ASN A 48 -8.71 7.69 -10.41
CA ASN A 48 -8.27 6.45 -11.04
C ASN A 48 -9.25 5.32 -10.76
N ASP A 49 -9.26 4.31 -11.62
CA ASP A 49 -10.10 3.13 -11.41
C ASP A 49 -9.60 2.30 -10.23
N ILE A 50 -8.28 2.18 -10.09
CA ILE A 50 -7.64 1.37 -9.05
C ILE A 50 -6.61 2.22 -8.31
N ALA A 51 -6.62 2.16 -6.98
CA ALA A 51 -5.59 2.75 -6.13
C ALA A 51 -4.69 1.65 -5.57
N VAL A 52 -3.38 1.78 -5.81
CA VAL A 52 -2.36 0.89 -5.26
C VAL A 52 -1.60 1.65 -4.19
N VAL A 53 -1.59 1.11 -2.98
CA VAL A 53 -0.86 1.72 -1.86
C VAL A 53 0.38 0.88 -1.58
N SER A 54 1.54 1.53 -1.62
CA SER A 54 2.81 0.89 -1.30
C SER A 54 3.19 1.25 0.14
N VAL A 55 3.47 0.23 0.95
CA VAL A 55 3.98 0.39 2.31
C VAL A 55 5.41 -0.13 2.32
N PHE A 56 6.36 0.78 2.27
CA PHE A 56 7.78 0.45 2.33
C PHE A 56 8.33 0.83 3.69
N VAL A 57 8.88 -0.16 4.39
CA VAL A 57 9.54 0.06 5.68
C VAL A 57 11.03 -0.19 5.51
N ASN A 58 11.82 0.85 5.71
CA ASN A 58 13.27 0.76 5.60
C ASN A 58 13.86 0.33 6.94
N PRO A 59 14.48 -0.85 7.05
CA PRO A 59 15.04 -1.31 8.32
C PRO A 59 16.10 -0.36 8.91
N THR A 60 16.77 0.40 8.07
CA THR A 60 17.80 1.35 8.54
C THR A 60 17.21 2.54 9.29
N GLN A 61 15.91 2.78 9.16
CA GLN A 61 15.22 3.84 9.88
C GLN A 61 14.79 3.42 11.28
N PHE A 62 14.87 2.12 11.61
CA PHE A 62 14.58 1.63 12.95
C PHE A 62 15.79 1.84 13.85
N ASN A 63 15.55 2.42 15.02
CA ASN A 63 16.61 2.68 15.99
C ASN A 63 17.01 1.43 16.77
N ASP A 64 16.15 0.43 16.82
CA ASP A 64 16.43 -0.83 17.51
C ASP A 64 15.66 -1.99 16.87
N LYS A 65 15.96 -3.21 17.36
CA LYS A 65 15.33 -4.43 16.86
C LYS A 65 13.85 -4.54 17.24
N GLU A 66 13.42 -3.85 18.29
CA GLU A 66 12.03 -3.89 18.72
C GLU A 66 11.12 -3.19 17.72
N ASP A 67 11.58 -2.09 17.13
CA ASP A 67 10.83 -1.38 16.11
C ASP A 67 10.57 -2.28 14.91
N LEU A 68 11.57 -3.03 14.49
CA LEU A 68 11.44 -3.98 13.40
C LEU A 68 10.47 -5.12 13.74
N LYS A 69 10.47 -5.58 15.00
CA LYS A 69 9.55 -6.62 15.46
C LYS A 69 8.09 -6.16 15.48
N ARG A 70 7.87 -4.87 15.65
CA ARG A 70 6.52 -4.29 15.65
C ARG A 70 5.95 -4.14 14.25
N TYR A 71 6.79 -4.21 13.24
CA TYR A 71 6.38 -4.00 11.86
C TYR A 71 5.17 -4.87 11.43
N PRO A 72 5.12 -6.18 11.69
CA PRO A 72 3.96 -6.97 11.30
C PRO A 72 2.65 -6.51 11.92
N ARG A 73 2.67 -6.05 13.18
CA ARG A 73 1.48 -5.54 13.86
C ARG A 73 1.00 -4.23 13.28
N THR A 74 1.94 -3.34 12.96
CA THR A 74 1.64 -2.08 12.29
C THR A 74 1.05 -2.34 10.92
N LEU A 75 1.60 -3.31 10.20
CA LEU A 75 1.10 -3.69 8.89
C LEU A 75 -0.36 -4.16 8.95
N ASP A 76 -0.73 -4.97 9.94
CA ASP A 76 -2.11 -5.44 10.11
C ASP A 76 -3.08 -4.28 10.31
N LYS A 77 -2.71 -3.29 11.11
CA LYS A 77 -3.50 -2.09 11.32
C LYS A 77 -3.60 -1.25 10.05
N ASP A 78 -2.50 -1.13 9.33
CA ASP A 78 -2.46 -0.37 8.08
C ASP A 78 -3.35 -1.02 7.02
N VAL A 79 -3.31 -2.34 6.91
CA VAL A 79 -4.16 -3.11 5.99
C VAL A 79 -5.64 -2.90 6.32
N ALA A 80 -6.01 -3.01 7.60
CA ALA A 80 -7.38 -2.83 8.03
C ALA A 80 -7.89 -1.42 7.69
N LEU A 81 -7.07 -0.41 7.90
CA LEU A 81 -7.43 0.98 7.59
C LEU A 81 -7.60 1.19 6.09
N LEU A 82 -6.72 0.62 5.28
CA LEU A 82 -6.79 0.71 3.83
C LEU A 82 -8.04 0.02 3.28
N GLU A 83 -8.36 -1.17 3.78
CA GLU A 83 -9.56 -1.89 3.37
C GLU A 83 -10.83 -1.10 3.71
N LYS A 84 -10.88 -0.50 4.88
CA LYS A 84 -12.00 0.33 5.30
C LYS A 84 -12.23 1.51 4.35
N ASN A 85 -11.17 2.04 3.75
CA ASN A 85 -11.24 3.18 2.84
C ASN A 85 -11.28 2.79 1.36
N GLY A 86 -11.49 1.51 1.06
CA GLY A 86 -11.71 1.03 -0.29
C GLY A 86 -10.47 0.80 -1.12
N CYS A 87 -9.31 0.68 -0.52
CA CYS A 87 -8.09 0.32 -1.23
C CYS A 87 -8.19 -1.13 -1.73
N GLU A 88 -7.85 -1.37 -2.98
CA GLU A 88 -8.01 -2.69 -3.60
C GLU A 88 -6.69 -3.47 -3.65
N ILE A 89 -5.57 -2.79 -3.80
CA ILE A 89 -4.26 -3.43 -3.91
C ILE A 89 -3.27 -2.71 -2.99
N GLY A 90 -2.57 -3.50 -2.19
CA GLY A 90 -1.50 -3.00 -1.34
C GLY A 90 -0.22 -3.77 -1.59
N ARG A 91 0.92 -3.09 -1.52
CA ARG A 91 2.23 -3.72 -1.54
C ARG A 91 2.95 -3.43 -0.23
N ALA A 92 3.31 -4.48 0.49
CA ALA A 92 4.09 -4.37 1.72
C ALA A 92 5.48 -4.96 1.48
N HIS A 93 6.52 -4.18 1.80
CA HIS A 93 7.91 -4.63 1.61
C HIS A 93 8.86 -3.91 2.56
N VAL A 94 9.94 -4.54 2.82
CA VAL A 94 11.00 -4.03 3.70
C VAL A 94 12.27 -3.80 2.89
#